data_14451c9a1d3489181cb58ef98554a161
#
_entry.id   14451c9a1d3489181cb58ef98554a161
#
_cell.length_a   1.000
_cell.length_b   1.000
_cell.length_c   1.000
_cell.angle_alpha   90.00
_cell.angle_beta   90.00
_cell.angle_gamma   90.00
#
_symmetry.space_group_name_H-M   'P 1'
#
loop_
_entity.id
_entity.type
_entity.pdbx_description
1 polymer ?
#
loop_
_entity_poly.entity_id
_entity_poly.type
_entity_poly.pdbx_seq_one_letter_code
_entity_poly.pdbx_strand_id
1 'polypeptide(L)'
;ARGSYQAGTNFKAWLFTILRNEHYSRARRSWRSVSLDPGVAESTLVVSDDPSVREELLDVRNAMQLLSFDQRQALVLVTAAGLSYADTAAICGCAIGTVKSRVNRARAELVGILERQSGKQRAQSDILASTAFSTIMTEAAAMQVQPGTETMGTVGSA
;
A
#
# COMPACT_ATOMS: atom_id res chain seq x y z
N ALA A 1 17.21 -29.83 -2.99
CA ALA A 1 17.68 -30.29 -4.30
C ALA A 1 17.58 -29.12 -5.27
N ARG A 2 18.70 -28.57 -5.67
CA ARG A 2 18.80 -27.61 -6.78
C ARG A 2 18.72 -28.44 -8.06
N GLY A 3 17.49 -28.80 -8.48
CA GLY A 3 17.27 -29.43 -9.77
C GLY A 3 17.75 -28.49 -10.87
N SER A 4 18.60 -28.96 -11.76
CA SER A 4 18.97 -28.24 -12.97
C SER A 4 17.72 -27.98 -13.81
N TYR A 5 17.63 -26.78 -14.40
CA TYR A 5 16.57 -26.46 -15.36
C TYR A 5 16.59 -27.45 -16.54
N GLN A 6 15.44 -28.00 -16.88
CA GLN A 6 15.29 -28.81 -18.11
C GLN A 6 14.81 -27.89 -19.22
N ALA A 7 15.60 -27.80 -20.29
CA ALA A 7 15.22 -27.05 -21.48
C ALA A 7 13.87 -27.55 -22.03
N GLY A 8 12.97 -26.61 -22.39
CA GLY A 8 11.62 -26.94 -22.88
C GLY A 8 10.54 -26.94 -21.80
N THR A 9 10.90 -26.79 -20.49
CA THR A 9 9.93 -26.60 -19.41
C THR A 9 9.66 -25.10 -19.16
N ASN A 10 8.63 -24.79 -18.40
CA ASN A 10 8.31 -23.39 -18.04
C ASN A 10 9.41 -22.80 -17.13
N PHE A 11 10.34 -22.03 -17.71
CA PHE A 11 11.44 -21.38 -17.00
C PHE A 11 10.96 -20.48 -15.84
N LYS A 12 9.87 -19.71 -16.06
CA LYS A 12 9.28 -18.89 -15.01
C LYS A 12 8.87 -19.72 -13.81
N ALA A 13 8.14 -20.81 -14.03
CA ALA A 13 7.70 -21.69 -12.95
C ALA A 13 8.89 -22.29 -12.18
N TRP A 14 9.92 -22.71 -12.89
CA TRP A 14 11.16 -23.22 -12.28
C TRP A 14 11.86 -22.15 -11.43
N LEU A 15 12.00 -20.93 -11.94
CA LEU A 15 12.63 -19.82 -11.23
C LEU A 15 11.84 -19.46 -9.96
N PHE A 16 10.52 -19.33 -10.05
CA PHE A 16 9.69 -19.04 -8.90
C PHE A 16 9.70 -20.16 -7.85
N THR A 17 9.86 -21.41 -8.27
CA THR A 17 10.07 -22.53 -7.33
C THR A 17 11.36 -22.35 -6.52
N ILE A 18 12.46 -21.93 -7.18
CA ILE A 18 13.73 -21.66 -6.49
C ILE A 18 13.56 -20.50 -5.52
N LEU A 19 12.99 -19.37 -5.96
CA LEU A 19 12.79 -18.19 -5.13
C LEU A 19 11.93 -18.51 -3.90
N ARG A 20 10.85 -19.26 -4.09
CA ARG A 20 10.00 -19.71 -2.98
C ARG A 20 10.78 -20.56 -1.98
N ASN A 21 11.51 -21.56 -2.45
CA ASN A 21 12.27 -22.45 -1.60
C ASN A 21 13.37 -21.69 -0.83
N GLU A 22 14.03 -20.72 -1.46
CA GLU A 22 15.01 -19.86 -0.81
C GLU A 22 14.33 -18.96 0.25
N HIS A 23 13.17 -18.37 -0.05
CA HIS A 23 12.41 -17.59 0.90
C HIS A 23 12.05 -18.42 2.16
N TYR A 24 11.52 -19.63 1.99
CA TYR A 24 11.23 -20.53 3.12
C TYR A 24 12.49 -20.97 3.88
N SER A 25 13.59 -21.13 3.18
CA SER A 25 14.87 -21.49 3.81
C SER A 25 15.41 -20.32 4.64
N ARG A 26 15.26 -19.08 4.16
CA ARG A 26 15.62 -17.87 4.92
C ARG A 26 14.68 -17.68 6.11
N ALA A 27 13.37 -17.77 5.92
CA ALA A 27 12.40 -17.67 7.00
C ALA A 27 12.66 -18.69 8.13
N ARG A 28 13.01 -19.93 7.79
CA ARG A 28 13.42 -20.93 8.78
C ARG A 28 14.74 -20.61 9.48
N ARG A 29 15.67 -19.94 8.81
CA ARG A 29 16.95 -19.52 9.39
C ARG A 29 16.81 -18.26 10.25
N SER A 30 15.93 -17.33 9.89
CA SER A 30 15.72 -16.09 10.65
C SER A 30 15.10 -16.32 12.03
N TRP A 31 14.47 -17.46 12.26
CA TRP A 31 14.08 -17.91 13.63
C TRP A 31 15.28 -18.11 14.56
N ARG A 32 16.49 -18.24 14.00
CA ARG A 32 17.73 -18.47 14.76
C ARG A 32 18.67 -17.27 14.81
N SER A 33 18.40 -16.21 14.06
CA SER A 33 19.23 -15.00 14.06
C SER A 33 18.37 -13.75 13.86
N VAL A 34 18.56 -12.82 14.77
CA VAL A 34 17.96 -11.53 14.92
C VAL A 34 18.08 -10.68 13.63
N SER A 35 16.95 -10.02 13.29
CA SER A 35 16.86 -8.75 12.55
C SER A 35 17.53 -8.68 11.17
N LEU A 36 16.72 -8.88 10.15
CA LEU A 36 17.03 -8.34 8.81
C LEU A 36 16.35 -6.97 8.67
N ASP A 37 17.16 -5.96 8.38
CA ASP A 37 16.76 -4.60 8.07
C ASP A 37 15.78 -4.56 6.88
N PRO A 38 14.58 -3.99 7.01
CA PRO A 38 13.60 -3.88 5.92
C PRO A 38 14.02 -2.92 4.80
N GLY A 39 15.09 -2.15 4.97
CA GLY A 39 15.46 -1.04 4.09
C GLY A 39 15.93 -1.39 2.67
N VAL A 40 16.28 -2.66 2.39
CA VAL A 40 16.91 -3.03 1.10
C VAL A 40 15.89 -3.23 -0.04
N ALA A 41 14.60 -3.38 0.26
CA ALA A 41 13.57 -3.62 -0.77
C ALA A 41 13.00 -2.34 -1.41
N GLU A 42 13.37 -1.17 -0.90
CA GLU A 42 12.72 0.11 -1.24
C GLU A 42 13.27 0.79 -2.50
N SER A 43 14.43 0.38 -3.01
CA SER A 43 15.15 1.12 -4.05
C SER A 43 14.91 0.66 -5.49
N THR A 44 14.05 -0.32 -5.76
CA THR A 44 13.98 -0.95 -7.10
C THR A 44 12.65 -0.73 -7.85
N LEU A 45 11.70 -0.01 -7.28
CA LEU A 45 10.48 0.37 -8.00
C LEU A 45 10.73 1.71 -8.70
N VAL A 46 10.89 1.68 -10.03
CA VAL A 46 10.74 2.87 -10.88
C VAL A 46 9.27 3.28 -10.75
N VAL A 47 9.02 4.18 -9.82
CA VAL A 47 7.68 4.75 -9.61
C VAL A 47 7.55 5.90 -10.58
N SER A 48 6.38 6.00 -11.22
CA SER A 48 5.96 7.17 -12.00
C SER A 48 6.29 8.46 -11.26
N ASP A 49 6.71 9.51 -11.98
CA ASP A 49 6.98 10.84 -11.43
C ASP A 49 5.69 11.54 -10.92
N ASP A 50 4.52 10.94 -11.17
CA ASP A 50 3.24 11.44 -10.67
C ASP A 50 3.04 11.06 -9.19
N PRO A 51 2.95 12.05 -8.27
CA PRO A 51 2.78 11.79 -6.84
C PRO A 51 1.51 11.00 -6.50
N SER A 52 0.41 11.18 -7.25
CA SER A 52 -0.86 10.48 -7.01
C SER A 52 -0.75 8.98 -7.30
N VAL A 53 -0.10 8.63 -8.39
CA VAL A 53 0.17 7.22 -8.76
C VAL A 53 1.10 6.57 -7.73
N ARG A 54 2.04 7.33 -7.19
CA ARG A 54 2.95 6.84 -6.15
C ARG A 54 2.21 6.51 -4.86
N GLU A 55 1.28 7.37 -4.45
CA GLU A 55 0.45 7.15 -3.26
C GLU A 55 -0.44 5.93 -3.41
N GLU A 56 -1.14 5.79 -4.55
CA GLU A 56 -1.95 4.61 -4.85
C GLU A 56 -1.14 3.31 -4.83
N LEU A 57 0.08 3.31 -5.38
CA LEU A 57 0.96 2.15 -5.35
C LEU A 57 1.41 1.79 -3.93
N LEU A 58 1.67 2.79 -3.08
CA LEU A 58 1.99 2.57 -1.67
C LEU A 58 0.81 1.96 -0.93
N ASP A 59 -0.40 2.42 -1.18
CA ASP A 59 -1.63 1.86 -0.58
C ASP A 59 -1.84 0.41 -0.99
N VAL A 60 -1.70 0.09 -2.27
CA VAL A 60 -1.76 -1.31 -2.75
C VAL A 60 -0.66 -2.16 -2.11
N ARG A 61 0.59 -1.66 -2.04
CA ARG A 61 1.70 -2.36 -1.39
C ARG A 61 1.39 -2.67 0.09
N ASN A 62 0.90 -1.66 0.82
CA ASN A 62 0.55 -1.79 2.23
C ASN A 62 -0.62 -2.78 2.41
N ALA A 63 -1.65 -2.69 1.57
CA ALA A 63 -2.77 -3.62 1.58
C ALA A 63 -2.32 -5.07 1.29
N MET A 64 -1.40 -5.26 0.34
CA MET A 64 -0.82 -6.57 0.04
C MET A 64 -0.06 -7.17 1.24
N GLN A 65 0.56 -6.34 2.09
CA GLN A 65 1.26 -6.84 3.29
C GLN A 65 0.30 -7.39 4.35
N LEU A 66 -0.95 -6.95 4.37
CA LEU A 66 -1.98 -7.43 5.29
C LEU A 66 -2.56 -8.79 4.90
N LEU A 67 -2.40 -9.21 3.64
CA LEU A 67 -2.80 -10.55 3.21
C LEU A 67 -1.92 -11.61 3.85
N SER A 68 -2.48 -12.80 4.10
CA SER A 68 -1.66 -13.94 4.49
C SER A 68 -0.61 -14.26 3.43
N PHE A 69 0.52 -14.85 3.85
CA PHE A 69 1.60 -15.21 2.93
C PHE A 69 1.12 -16.05 1.75
N ASP A 70 0.30 -17.06 2.01
CA ASP A 70 -0.22 -17.97 1.02
C ASP A 70 -1.18 -17.30 0.02
N GLN A 71 -2.01 -16.37 0.48
CA GLN A 71 -2.90 -15.57 -0.36
C GLN A 71 -2.10 -14.63 -1.25
N ARG A 72 -1.16 -13.88 -0.66
CA ARG A 72 -0.28 -12.96 -1.39
C ARG A 72 0.54 -13.69 -2.43
N GLN A 73 1.15 -14.82 -2.08
CA GLN A 73 1.93 -15.63 -3.00
C GLN A 73 1.09 -16.10 -4.19
N ALA A 74 -0.08 -16.70 -3.93
CA ALA A 74 -0.97 -17.18 -5.00
C ALA A 74 -1.43 -16.04 -5.91
N LEU A 75 -1.78 -14.89 -5.35
CA LEU A 75 -2.21 -13.71 -6.09
C LEU A 75 -1.07 -13.21 -7.01
N VAL A 76 0.12 -12.99 -6.47
CA VAL A 76 1.28 -12.48 -7.24
C VAL A 76 1.68 -13.44 -8.37
N LEU A 77 1.74 -14.74 -8.11
CA LEU A 77 2.12 -15.73 -9.10
C LEU A 77 1.13 -15.79 -10.28
N VAL A 78 -0.17 -15.70 -10.00
CA VAL A 78 -1.20 -15.75 -11.04
C VAL A 78 -1.32 -14.41 -11.78
N THR A 79 -1.32 -13.27 -11.05
CA THR A 79 -1.61 -11.96 -11.67
C THR A 79 -0.36 -11.28 -12.21
N ALA A 80 0.66 -11.07 -11.41
CA ALA A 80 1.86 -10.33 -11.79
C ALA A 80 2.84 -11.19 -12.61
N ALA A 81 3.06 -12.44 -12.20
CA ALA A 81 3.93 -13.35 -12.94
C ALA A 81 3.25 -13.99 -14.16
N GLY A 82 1.90 -13.94 -14.25
CA GLY A 82 1.13 -14.51 -15.36
C GLY A 82 1.21 -16.03 -15.45
N LEU A 83 1.39 -16.71 -14.32
CA LEU A 83 1.46 -18.17 -14.28
C LEU A 83 0.06 -18.78 -14.29
N SER A 84 -0.04 -19.98 -14.90
CA SER A 84 -1.28 -20.76 -14.82
C SER A 84 -1.58 -21.20 -13.39
N TYR A 85 -2.85 -21.49 -13.11
CA TYR A 85 -3.23 -22.07 -11.81
C TYR A 85 -2.55 -23.41 -11.54
N ALA A 86 -2.28 -24.20 -12.60
CA ALA A 86 -1.58 -25.47 -12.49
C ALA A 86 -0.10 -25.28 -12.11
N ASP A 87 0.61 -24.37 -12.80
CA ASP A 87 2.00 -24.03 -12.45
C ASP A 87 2.11 -23.45 -11.04
N THR A 88 1.18 -22.55 -10.69
CA THR A 88 1.13 -21.97 -9.35
C THR A 88 0.88 -23.04 -8.28
N ALA A 89 0.01 -24.01 -8.55
CA ALA A 89 -0.24 -25.13 -7.64
C ALA A 89 1.01 -26.00 -7.43
N ALA A 90 1.73 -26.29 -8.52
CA ALA A 90 3.00 -27.01 -8.45
C ALA A 90 4.05 -26.24 -7.63
N ILE A 91 4.20 -24.92 -7.85
CA ILE A 91 5.10 -24.06 -7.09
C ILE A 91 4.71 -24.03 -5.61
N CYS A 92 3.42 -23.85 -5.31
CA CYS A 92 2.92 -23.75 -3.94
C CYS A 92 2.84 -25.09 -3.21
N GLY A 93 2.98 -26.22 -3.92
CA GLY A 93 2.85 -27.55 -3.34
C GLY A 93 1.44 -27.83 -2.82
N CYS A 94 0.40 -27.37 -3.54
CA CYS A 94 -1.01 -27.53 -3.13
C CYS A 94 -1.91 -27.85 -4.32
N ALA A 95 -3.16 -28.20 -4.08
CA ALA A 95 -4.13 -28.48 -5.12
C ALA A 95 -4.52 -27.20 -5.90
N ILE A 96 -4.86 -27.34 -7.18
CA ILE A 96 -5.31 -26.22 -8.05
C ILE A 96 -6.53 -25.49 -7.44
N GLY A 97 -7.48 -26.25 -6.86
CA GLY A 97 -8.64 -25.68 -6.17
C GLY A 97 -8.24 -24.78 -4.98
N THR A 98 -7.16 -25.15 -4.28
CA THR A 98 -6.60 -24.33 -3.19
C THR A 98 -6.04 -23.02 -3.72
N VAL A 99 -5.33 -23.02 -4.85
CA VAL A 99 -4.83 -21.79 -5.48
C VAL A 99 -6.00 -20.88 -5.89
N LYS A 100 -7.04 -21.44 -6.56
CA LYS A 100 -8.23 -20.67 -6.93
C LYS A 100 -8.89 -20.01 -5.72
N SER A 101 -9.08 -20.75 -4.64
CA SER A 101 -9.68 -20.21 -3.42
C SER A 101 -8.81 -19.15 -2.73
N ARG A 102 -7.48 -19.32 -2.72
CA ARG A 102 -6.53 -18.34 -2.18
C ARG A 102 -6.57 -17.04 -2.99
N VAL A 103 -6.55 -17.12 -4.33
CA VAL A 103 -6.63 -15.95 -5.21
C VAL A 103 -7.94 -15.20 -5.03
N ASN A 104 -9.08 -15.90 -4.97
CA ASN A 104 -10.38 -15.26 -4.78
C ASN A 104 -10.49 -14.58 -3.43
N ARG A 105 -10.03 -15.22 -2.35
CA ARG A 105 -10.03 -14.60 -1.01
C ARG A 105 -9.07 -13.41 -0.96
N ALA A 106 -7.87 -13.54 -1.55
CA ALA A 106 -6.92 -12.45 -1.60
C ALA A 106 -7.48 -11.22 -2.31
N ARG A 107 -8.17 -11.41 -3.44
CA ARG A 107 -8.83 -10.31 -4.16
C ARG A 107 -9.90 -9.62 -3.34
N ALA A 108 -10.81 -10.40 -2.75
CA ALA A 108 -11.88 -9.87 -1.91
C ALA A 108 -11.34 -9.10 -0.70
N GLU A 109 -10.32 -9.66 -0.03
CA GLU A 109 -9.69 -9.03 1.13
C GLU A 109 -8.95 -7.74 0.75
N LEU A 110 -8.22 -7.76 -0.38
CA LEU A 110 -7.51 -6.60 -0.90
C LEU A 110 -8.45 -5.43 -1.20
N VAL A 111 -9.56 -5.69 -1.91
CA VAL A 111 -10.60 -4.70 -2.18
C VAL A 111 -11.15 -4.12 -0.88
N GLY A 112 -11.52 -4.96 0.09
CA GLY A 112 -12.05 -4.49 1.37
C GLY A 112 -11.02 -3.70 2.21
N ILE A 113 -9.72 -3.97 2.09
CA ILE A 113 -8.67 -3.19 2.75
C ILE A 113 -8.57 -1.80 2.09
N LEU A 114 -8.49 -1.74 0.76
CA LEU A 114 -8.36 -0.49 0.00
C LEU A 114 -9.59 0.42 0.19
N GLU A 115 -10.80 -0.14 0.18
CA GLU A 115 -12.02 0.62 0.45
C GLU A 115 -12.02 1.24 1.86
N ARG A 116 -11.57 0.49 2.87
CA ARG A 116 -11.44 1.01 4.24
C ARG A 116 -10.38 2.10 4.36
N GLN A 117 -9.27 1.99 3.63
CA GLN A 117 -8.22 3.01 3.60
C GLN A 117 -8.72 4.29 2.93
N SER A 118 -9.33 4.18 1.75
CA SER A 118 -9.93 5.31 1.03
C SER A 118 -11.04 6.00 1.83
N GLY A 119 -11.86 5.25 2.57
CA GLY A 119 -12.87 5.80 3.46
C GLY A 119 -12.27 6.59 4.63
N LYS A 120 -11.17 6.11 5.21
CA LYS A 120 -10.44 6.83 6.27
C LYS A 120 -9.78 8.11 5.77
N GLN A 121 -9.16 8.07 4.58
CA GLN A 121 -8.55 9.24 3.96
C GLN A 121 -9.59 10.33 3.66
N ARG A 122 -10.75 9.96 3.12
CA ARG A 122 -11.87 10.90 2.89
C ARG A 122 -12.35 11.55 4.19
N ALA A 123 -12.61 10.73 5.22
CA ALA A 123 -13.05 11.25 6.51
C ALA A 123 -12.02 12.20 7.13
N GLN A 124 -10.73 11.91 7.01
CA GLN A 124 -9.65 12.76 7.48
C GLN A 124 -9.58 14.08 6.68
N SER A 125 -9.71 14.03 5.36
CA SER A 125 -9.79 15.22 4.50
C SER A 125 -10.97 16.11 4.85
N ASP A 126 -12.14 15.53 5.09
CA ASP A 126 -13.35 16.26 5.43
C ASP A 126 -13.22 16.97 6.79
N ILE A 127 -12.60 16.32 7.77
CA ILE A 127 -12.32 16.92 9.10
C ILE A 127 -11.33 18.09 8.95
N LEU A 128 -10.24 17.91 8.18
CA LEU A 128 -9.25 18.97 7.95
C LEU A 128 -9.87 20.16 7.22
N ALA A 129 -10.67 19.91 6.18
CA ALA A 129 -11.37 20.96 5.43
C ALA A 129 -12.36 21.73 6.33
N SER A 130 -13.14 21.01 7.15
CA SER A 130 -14.07 21.63 8.11
C SER A 130 -13.34 22.48 9.15
N THR A 131 -12.22 21.98 9.68
CA THR A 131 -11.40 22.71 10.64
C THR A 131 -10.78 23.98 10.02
N ALA A 132 -10.21 23.85 8.81
CA ALA A 132 -9.65 24.98 8.08
C ALA A 132 -10.70 26.04 7.79
N PHE A 133 -11.89 25.64 7.35
CA PHE A 133 -13.01 26.56 7.12
C PHE A 133 -13.45 27.29 8.38
N SER A 134 -13.59 26.58 9.52
CA SER A 134 -13.97 27.22 10.79
C SER A 134 -12.90 28.21 11.27
N THR A 135 -11.62 27.92 11.09
CA THR A 135 -10.53 28.83 11.43
C THR A 135 -10.59 30.11 10.59
N ILE A 136 -10.74 29.99 9.27
CA ILE A 136 -10.86 31.13 8.35
C ILE A 136 -12.07 32.01 8.72
N MET A 137 -13.22 31.41 9.03
CA MET A 137 -14.41 32.15 9.44
C MET A 137 -14.22 32.89 10.76
N THR A 138 -13.52 32.29 11.73
CA THR A 138 -13.20 32.93 13.00
C THR A 138 -12.26 34.12 12.82
N GLU A 139 -11.22 33.97 11.99
CA GLU A 139 -10.28 35.05 11.68
C GLU A 139 -10.96 36.20 10.94
N ALA A 140 -11.82 35.89 9.95
CA ALA A 140 -12.59 36.91 9.22
C ALA A 140 -13.55 37.68 10.14
N ALA A 141 -14.20 37.01 11.08
CA ALA A 141 -15.04 37.66 12.06
C ALA A 141 -14.24 38.57 13.00
N ALA A 142 -13.04 38.15 13.42
CA ALA A 142 -12.15 38.96 14.26
C ALA A 142 -11.65 40.22 13.54
N MET A 143 -11.44 40.19 12.22
CA MET A 143 -11.06 41.36 11.43
C MET A 143 -12.19 42.38 11.25
N GLN A 144 -13.46 41.98 11.39
CA GLN A 144 -14.61 42.89 11.27
C GLN A 144 -14.93 43.65 12.57
N VAL A 145 -14.29 43.33 13.70
CA VAL A 145 -14.55 43.94 15.01
C VAL A 145 -13.49 45.00 15.37
N GLN A 146 -12.97 45.77 14.42
CA GLN A 146 -12.26 47.01 14.77
C GLN A 146 -13.21 48.20 14.57
N PRO A 147 -13.81 48.75 15.62
CA PRO A 147 -14.51 50.04 15.51
C PRO A 147 -13.46 51.13 15.31
N GLY A 148 -13.62 51.90 14.25
CA GLY A 148 -12.80 53.07 13.99
C GLY A 148 -12.77 54.01 15.19
N THR A 149 -11.62 54.22 15.77
CA THR A 149 -11.38 55.37 16.67
C THR A 149 -11.29 56.59 15.80
N GLU A 150 -12.44 57.23 15.53
CA GLU A 150 -12.46 58.63 15.10
C GLU A 150 -11.88 59.50 16.19
N THR A 151 -10.65 59.93 16.03
CA THR A 151 -10.09 61.03 16.81
C THR A 151 -10.72 62.32 16.34
N MET A 152 -11.73 62.77 17.07
CA MET A 152 -12.31 64.09 16.98
C MET A 152 -11.25 65.12 17.41
N GLY A 153 -10.57 65.73 16.45
CA GLY A 153 -9.69 66.86 16.67
C GLY A 153 -10.52 68.09 17.09
N THR A 154 -10.40 68.47 18.35
CA THR A 154 -10.93 69.71 18.87
C THR A 154 -10.08 70.86 18.36
N VAL A 155 -10.64 71.66 17.45
CA VAL A 155 -10.12 72.96 17.06
C VAL A 155 -10.53 73.94 18.15
N GLY A 156 -9.60 74.38 18.99
CA GLY A 156 -9.76 75.52 19.89
C GLY A 156 -9.44 76.82 19.18
N SER A 157 -10.42 77.70 19.16
CA SER A 157 -10.31 79.09 18.76
C SER A 157 -9.80 79.94 19.92
N ALA A 158 -8.82 80.81 19.68
CA ALA A 158 -8.72 82.20 20.17
C ALA A 158 -7.43 82.83 19.60
#